data_6e1b360ccb19120f451a0a03a6fb5c97
#
_entry.id   6e1b360ccb19120f451a0a03a6fb5c97
#
_cell.length_a   1.000
_cell.length_b   1.000
_cell.length_c   1.000
_cell.angle_alpha   90.00
_cell.angle_beta   90.00
_cell.angle_gamma   90.00
#
_symmetry.space_group_name_H-M   'P 1'
#
loop_
_entity.id
_entity.type
_entity.pdbx_description
1 polymer ?
#
loop_
_entity_poly.entity_id
_entity_poly.type
_entity_poly.pdbx_seq_one_letter_code
_entity_poly.pdbx_strand_id
1 'polypeptide(L)' 'MNEVIERVIHTFGMMRNLSEDALHEARQSLSDYIETLSSAGETDPQRLAVYGLAYLRNRHDGLSSKFTGC' A
#
# COMPACT_ATOMS: atom_id res chain seq x y z
N MET A 1 -7.04 -10.53 6.92
CA MET A 1 -6.53 -9.25 6.44
C MET A 1 -5.07 -8.99 6.76
N ASN A 2 -4.63 -9.44 7.92
CA ASN A 2 -3.23 -9.24 8.26
C ASN A 2 -2.27 -9.84 7.24
N GLU A 3 -2.63 -11.00 6.72
CA GLU A 3 -1.78 -11.65 5.72
C GLU A 3 -1.60 -10.80 4.48
N VAL A 4 -2.67 -10.17 4.04
CA VAL A 4 -2.61 -9.31 2.86
C VAL A 4 -1.71 -8.12 3.14
N ILE A 5 -1.91 -7.49 4.29
CA ILE A 5 -1.14 -6.32 4.67
C ILE A 5 0.35 -6.67 4.76
N GLU A 6 0.65 -7.78 5.43
CA GLU A 6 2.06 -8.18 5.59
C GLU A 6 2.71 -8.50 4.25
N ARG A 7 1.97 -9.16 3.37
CA ARG A 7 2.51 -9.48 2.06
C ARG A 7 2.82 -8.22 1.26
N VAL A 8 1.90 -7.28 1.27
CA VAL A 8 2.08 -6.03 0.53
C VAL A 8 3.25 -5.23 1.10
N ILE A 9 3.30 -5.12 2.43
CA ILE A 9 4.36 -4.38 3.08
C ILE A 9 5.72 -5.00 2.79
N HIS A 10 5.80 -6.33 2.86
CA HIS A 10 7.05 -7.02 2.58
C HIS A 10 7.51 -6.75 1.15
N THR A 11 6.60 -6.89 0.20
CA THR A 11 6.91 -6.66 -1.20
C THR A 11 7.33 -5.23 -1.45
N PHE A 12 6.57 -4.29 -0.91
CA PHE A 12 6.85 -2.87 -1.10
C PHE A 12 8.18 -2.49 -0.47
N GLY A 13 8.43 -3.00 0.71
CA GLY A 13 9.70 -2.71 1.40
C GLY A 13 10.90 -3.21 0.62
N MET A 14 10.77 -4.38 0.01
CA MET A 14 11.86 -4.91 -0.80
C MET A 14 12.08 -4.07 -2.05
N MET A 15 11.00 -3.61 -2.65
CA MET A 15 11.09 -2.81 -3.87
C MET A 15 11.69 -1.43 -3.63
N ARG A 16 11.39 -0.86 -2.48
CA ARG A 16 11.74 0.54 -2.21
C ARG A 16 12.85 0.72 -1.19
N ASN A 17 13.23 -0.36 -0.51
CA ASN A 17 14.32 -0.28 0.47
C ASN A 17 14.04 0.80 1.52
N LEU A 18 12.88 0.73 2.15
CA LEU A 18 12.44 1.75 3.08
C LEU A 18 13.02 1.55 4.47
N SER A 19 13.12 2.65 5.22
CA SER A 19 13.46 2.59 6.63
C SER A 19 12.33 1.99 7.43
N GLU A 20 12.61 1.63 8.68
CA GLU A 20 11.58 1.06 9.55
C GLU A 20 10.44 2.03 9.80
N ASP A 21 10.78 3.29 9.99
CA ASP A 21 9.74 4.31 10.21
C ASP A 21 8.83 4.43 9.00
N ALA A 22 9.43 4.45 7.81
CA ALA A 22 8.65 4.56 6.60
C ALA A 22 7.77 3.33 6.40
N LEU A 23 8.29 2.14 6.74
CA LEU A 23 7.50 0.92 6.64
C LEU A 23 6.35 0.94 7.63
N HIS A 24 6.58 1.45 8.82
CA HIS A 24 5.53 1.54 9.83
C HIS A 24 4.39 2.44 9.35
N GLU A 25 4.74 3.60 8.82
CA GLU A 25 3.74 4.51 8.29
C GLU A 25 2.99 3.89 7.12
N ALA A 26 3.71 3.23 6.25
CA ALA A 26 3.09 2.57 5.11
C ALA A 26 2.12 1.50 5.57
N ARG A 27 2.49 0.75 6.59
CA ARG A 27 1.62 -0.29 7.13
C ARG A 27 0.32 0.30 7.68
N GLN A 28 0.41 1.39 8.40
CA GLN A 28 -0.78 2.03 8.95
C GLN A 28 -1.70 2.56 7.86
N SER A 29 -1.11 3.25 6.89
CA SER A 29 -1.89 3.78 5.78
C SER A 29 -2.54 2.66 4.98
N LEU A 30 -1.78 1.59 4.76
CA LEU A 30 -2.29 0.46 4.01
C LEU A 30 -3.42 -0.23 4.77
N SER A 31 -3.28 -0.37 6.07
CA SER A 31 -4.32 -0.99 6.88
C SER A 31 -5.64 -0.23 6.74
N ASP A 32 -5.58 1.09 6.82
CA ASP A 32 -6.78 1.91 6.67
C ASP A 32 -7.38 1.74 5.28
N TYR A 33 -6.54 1.72 4.28
CA TYR A 33 -6.99 1.58 2.90
C TYR A 33 -7.67 0.23 2.68
N ILE A 34 -7.05 -0.84 3.17
CA ILE A 34 -7.60 -2.18 3.04
C ILE A 34 -8.93 -2.29 3.77
N GLU A 35 -9.02 -1.69 4.95
CA GLU A 35 -10.28 -1.67 5.70
C GLU A 35 -11.38 -0.97 4.90
N THR A 36 -11.04 0.13 4.28
CA THR A 36 -12.00 0.87 3.48
C THR A 36 -12.50 0.02 2.32
N LEU A 37 -11.59 -0.66 1.63
CA LEU A 37 -11.98 -1.52 0.52
C LEU A 37 -12.84 -2.68 1.00
N SER A 38 -12.47 -3.29 2.12
CA SER A 38 -13.26 -4.39 2.69
C SER A 38 -14.66 -3.94 3.03
N SER A 39 -14.78 -2.76 3.62
CA SER A 39 -16.08 -2.21 3.96
C SER A 39 -16.92 -1.95 2.73
N ALA A 40 -16.28 -1.64 1.62
CA ALA A 40 -16.98 -1.41 0.36
C ALA A 40 -17.33 -2.70 -0.36
N GLY A 41 -16.96 -3.85 0.20
CA GLY A 41 -17.32 -5.13 -0.38
C GLY A 41 -16.21 -5.87 -1.07
N GLU A 42 -15.01 -5.29 -1.14
CA GLU A 42 -13.88 -5.97 -1.77
C GLU A 42 -13.24 -6.90 -0.77
N THR A 43 -13.40 -8.21 -0.98
CA THR A 43 -12.92 -9.21 -0.04
C THR A 43 -11.92 -10.18 -0.64
N ASP A 44 -11.64 -10.06 -1.94
CA ASP A 44 -10.68 -10.94 -2.61
C ASP A 44 -9.26 -10.58 -2.16
N PRO A 45 -8.55 -11.48 -1.46
CA PRO A 45 -7.21 -11.15 -0.97
C PRO A 45 -6.24 -10.77 -2.08
N GLN A 46 -6.37 -11.40 -3.23
CA GLN A 46 -5.49 -11.10 -4.35
C GLN A 46 -5.70 -9.68 -4.85
N ARG A 47 -6.96 -9.29 -4.97
CA ARG A 47 -7.29 -7.93 -5.41
C ARG A 47 -6.87 -6.91 -4.37
N LEU A 48 -7.12 -7.22 -3.11
CA LEU A 48 -6.71 -6.32 -2.03
C LEU A 48 -5.20 -6.12 -2.05
N ALA A 49 -4.45 -7.17 -2.30
CA ALA A 49 -3.00 -7.05 -2.36
C ALA A 49 -2.56 -6.18 -3.53
N VAL A 50 -3.16 -6.37 -4.69
CA VAL A 50 -2.83 -5.59 -5.87
C VAL A 50 -3.16 -4.11 -5.65
N TYR A 51 -4.37 -3.86 -5.16
CA TYR A 51 -4.79 -2.47 -4.91
C TYR A 51 -3.92 -1.83 -3.83
N GLY A 52 -3.61 -2.60 -2.79
CA GLY A 52 -2.78 -2.08 -1.72
C GLY A 52 -1.38 -1.70 -2.18
N LEU A 53 -0.78 -2.56 -2.99
CA LEU A 53 0.54 -2.28 -3.52
C LEU A 53 0.51 -1.04 -4.43
N ALA A 54 -0.49 -0.95 -5.29
CA ALA A 54 -0.64 0.21 -6.15
C ALA A 54 -0.85 1.48 -5.33
N TYR A 55 -1.62 1.38 -4.27
CA TYR A 55 -1.86 2.51 -3.38
C TYR A 55 -0.55 3.01 -2.76
N LEU A 56 0.25 2.09 -2.25
CA LEU A 56 1.51 2.48 -1.63
C LEU A 56 2.48 3.06 -2.65
N ARG A 57 2.53 2.49 -3.83
CA ARG A 57 3.38 3.01 -4.88
C ARG A 57 2.98 4.43 -5.27
N ASN A 58 1.71 4.64 -5.46
CA ASN A 58 1.21 5.98 -5.79
C ASN A 58 1.50 6.96 -4.68
N ARG A 59 1.29 6.54 -3.44
CA ARG A 59 1.53 7.42 -2.32
C ARG A 59 2.99 7.77 -2.18
N HIS A 60 3.86 6.78 -2.38
CA HIS A 60 5.29 6.98 -2.24
C HIS A 60 5.85 7.80 -3.39
N ASP A 61 5.41 7.49 -4.60
CA ASP A 61 5.92 8.17 -5.81
C ASP A 61 5.05 9.34 -6.23
N GLY A 62 3.93 9.54 -5.55
CA GLY A 62 2.93 10.50 -5.97
C GLY A 62 3.44 11.91 -6.11
N LEU A 63 4.35 12.29 -5.23
CA LEU A 63 4.90 13.64 -5.27
C LEU A 63 5.63 13.89 -6.56
N SER A 64 6.48 12.93 -6.93
CA SER A 64 7.22 13.04 -8.18
C SER A 64 6.28 13.03 -9.38
N SER A 65 5.31 12.14 -9.34
CA SER A 65 4.35 12.03 -10.43
C SER A 65 3.57 13.30 -10.64
N LYS A 66 3.25 13.97 -9.56
CA LYS A 66 2.49 15.21 -9.66
C LYS A 66 3.20 16.25 -10.47
N PHE A 67 4.48 16.38 -10.27
CA PHE A 67 5.25 17.41 -10.95
C PHE A 67 5.40 17.10 -12.42
N THR A 68 5.60 15.83 -12.73
CA THR A 68 5.77 15.45 -14.11
C THR A 68 4.45 15.43 -14.85
N GLY A 69 3.37 15.20 -14.13
CA GLY A 69 2.05 15.14 -14.73
C GLY A 69 1.52 16.47 -15.15
N CYS A 70 2.11 17.51 -14.66
CA CYS A 70 1.70 18.84 -15.06
C CYS A 70 2.40 19.31 -16.32
#